data_304c0f328c002a4feedef20deb245a51
#
_entry.id   304c0f328c002a4feedef20deb245a51
#
_cell.length_a   1.000
_cell.length_b   1.000
_cell.length_c   1.000
_cell.angle_alpha   90.00
_cell.angle_beta   90.00
_cell.angle_gamma   90.00
#
_symmetry.space_group_name_H-M   'P 1'
#
loop_
_entity.id
_entity.type
_entity.pdbx_description
1 polymer ?
#
loop_
_entity_poly.entity_id
_entity_poly.type
_entity_poly.pdbx_seq_one_letter_code
_entity_poly.pdbx_strand_id
1 'polypeptide(L)'
;MSAPLAGAAALRAPGARRRLGLRGARPAVLAVMLGAAALAGCTSQRPDRSGLFEPYRTDLPQGNYVTREMLDQVRPGMSREQVRAALGAPLLTPVFRTDRWDYVFRYQHASGKVDSRRVTIRFRDDLVERIDADQLPEREDLNDPALPGVRPRAPNA
;
A
#
# COMPACT_ATOMS: atom_id res chain seq x y z
N MET A 1 -41.99 70.04 -65.18
CA MET A 1 -41.53 71.20 -64.39
C MET A 1 -40.76 70.68 -63.22
N SER A 2 -39.49 71.02 -63.13
CA SER A 2 -38.66 71.27 -61.98
C SER A 2 -38.21 70.04 -61.11
N ALA A 3 -36.95 69.77 -61.28
CA ALA A 3 -36.08 69.11 -60.24
C ALA A 3 -35.95 70.04 -59.00
N PRO A 4 -35.19 69.75 -57.97
CA PRO A 4 -33.87 69.06 -57.93
C PRO A 4 -33.61 68.18 -56.66
N LEU A 5 -32.59 67.36 -56.76
CA LEU A 5 -31.35 67.19 -55.94
C LEU A 5 -31.37 67.29 -54.39
N ALA A 6 -30.83 66.29 -53.75
CA ALA A 6 -29.85 66.31 -52.66
C ALA A 6 -29.62 64.85 -52.19
N GLY A 7 -28.52 64.23 -52.29
CA GLY A 7 -27.25 64.50 -51.69
C GLY A 7 -27.22 63.99 -50.23
N ALA A 8 -27.00 62.68 -50.04
CA ALA A 8 -26.74 62.13 -48.66
C ALA A 8 -25.41 61.41 -48.64
N ALA A 9 -24.47 62.08 -48.00
CA ALA A 9 -23.12 61.59 -47.71
C ALA A 9 -23.11 60.36 -46.84
N ALA A 10 -22.44 59.35 -47.30
CA ALA A 10 -22.16 58.11 -46.49
C ALA A 10 -21.09 58.45 -45.47
N LEU A 11 -21.47 58.46 -44.17
CA LEU A 11 -20.56 58.51 -43.06
C LEU A 11 -20.00 57.08 -42.84
N ARG A 12 -18.77 56.93 -43.23
CA ARG A 12 -17.96 55.73 -43.05
C ARG A 12 -17.48 55.68 -41.60
N ALA A 13 -18.03 54.80 -40.79
CA ALA A 13 -17.58 54.54 -39.44
C ALA A 13 -16.20 53.82 -39.42
N PRO A 14 -15.22 54.26 -38.64
CA PRO A 14 -13.93 53.61 -38.55
C PRO A 14 -14.09 52.32 -37.72
N GLY A 15 -13.78 51.22 -38.36
CA GLY A 15 -13.74 49.88 -37.67
C GLY A 15 -12.72 49.89 -36.55
N ALA A 16 -13.19 49.85 -35.32
CA ALA A 16 -12.39 49.62 -34.13
C ALA A 16 -11.87 48.17 -34.18
N ARG A 17 -10.69 48.00 -34.71
CA ARG A 17 -9.93 46.76 -34.55
C ARG A 17 -9.57 46.61 -33.06
N ARG A 18 -10.39 45.88 -32.30
CA ARG A 18 -10.00 45.35 -30.96
C ARG A 18 -8.77 44.48 -31.18
N ARG A 19 -7.62 45.05 -30.96
CA ARG A 19 -6.39 44.27 -30.73
C ARG A 19 -6.59 43.56 -29.41
N LEU A 20 -7.01 42.28 -29.47
CA LEU A 20 -6.97 41.41 -28.32
C LEU A 20 -5.50 41.37 -27.83
N GLY A 21 -5.24 42.10 -26.79
CA GLY A 21 -3.91 42.22 -26.19
C GLY A 21 -3.49 40.89 -25.61
N LEU A 22 -2.75 40.12 -26.36
CA LEU A 22 -2.13 38.83 -25.92
C LEU A 22 -1.02 39.05 -24.89
N ARG A 23 -0.99 40.20 -24.23
CA ARG A 23 0.05 40.57 -23.23
C ARG A 23 -0.24 40.04 -21.81
N GLY A 24 -1.48 39.65 -21.51
CA GLY A 24 -1.87 39.13 -20.17
C GLY A 24 -1.82 37.60 -20.04
N ALA A 25 -1.70 36.84 -21.14
CA ALA A 25 -1.79 35.39 -21.10
C ALA A 25 -0.51 34.69 -20.61
N ARG A 26 0.63 35.36 -20.67
CA ARG A 26 1.92 34.75 -20.28
C ARG A 26 2.03 34.40 -18.79
N PRO A 27 1.66 35.28 -17.84
CA PRO A 27 1.73 34.92 -16.44
C PRO A 27 0.68 33.88 -16.03
N ALA A 28 -0.51 33.92 -16.63
CA ALA A 28 -1.56 32.91 -16.33
C ALA A 28 -1.20 31.52 -16.84
N VAL A 29 -0.63 31.40 -18.01
CA VAL A 29 -0.16 30.11 -18.57
C VAL A 29 1.00 29.56 -17.74
N LEU A 30 1.93 30.41 -17.29
CA LEU A 30 3.03 30.01 -16.41
C LEU A 30 2.51 29.52 -15.04
N ALA A 31 1.53 30.18 -14.46
CA ALA A 31 0.92 29.78 -13.19
C ALA A 31 0.19 28.43 -13.30
N VAL A 32 -0.51 28.18 -14.40
CA VAL A 32 -1.18 26.88 -14.65
C VAL A 32 -0.15 25.77 -14.87
N MET A 33 0.93 26.03 -15.58
CA MET A 33 2.00 25.04 -15.79
C MET A 33 2.75 24.72 -14.50
N LEU A 34 3.02 25.71 -13.63
CA LEU A 34 3.60 25.46 -12.32
C LEU A 34 2.66 24.67 -11.41
N GLY A 35 1.37 24.98 -11.43
CA GLY A 35 0.35 24.24 -10.69
C GLY A 35 0.22 22.77 -11.12
N ALA A 36 0.24 22.51 -12.43
CA ALA A 36 0.21 21.17 -12.98
C ALA A 36 1.47 20.35 -12.62
N ALA A 37 2.65 20.98 -12.62
CA ALA A 37 3.91 20.36 -12.23
C ALA A 37 3.94 19.98 -10.73
N ALA A 38 3.32 20.79 -9.87
CA ALA A 38 3.21 20.51 -8.45
C ALA A 38 2.27 19.33 -8.14
N LEU A 39 1.20 19.12 -8.93
CA LEU A 39 0.31 17.96 -8.79
C LEU A 39 0.91 16.66 -9.32
N ALA A 40 1.83 16.72 -10.27
CA ALA A 40 2.50 15.54 -10.84
C ALA A 40 3.48 14.89 -9.86
N GLY A 41 3.87 15.55 -8.79
CA GLY A 41 4.83 15.05 -7.79
C GLY A 41 4.33 13.91 -6.90
N CYS A 42 3.04 13.55 -6.94
CA CYS A 42 2.46 12.51 -6.07
C CYS A 42 2.36 11.13 -6.72
N THR A 43 2.86 10.93 -7.92
CA THR A 43 2.97 9.59 -8.48
C THR A 43 4.18 8.90 -7.86
N SER A 44 3.96 8.11 -6.82
CA SER A 44 4.94 7.17 -6.26
C SER A 44 5.18 6.01 -7.23
N GLN A 45 5.55 6.31 -8.46
CA GLN A 45 6.20 5.34 -9.31
C GLN A 45 7.57 5.08 -8.69
N ARG A 46 7.71 3.92 -8.05
CA ARG A 46 9.03 3.41 -7.71
C ARG A 46 9.77 3.22 -9.04
N PRO A 47 10.74 4.06 -9.38
CA PRO A 47 11.60 3.72 -10.50
C PRO A 47 12.30 2.42 -10.12
N ASP A 48 12.28 1.43 -11.02
CA ASP A 48 13.21 0.31 -10.95
C ASP A 48 14.62 0.91 -11.01
N ARG A 49 15.13 1.24 -9.84
CA ARG A 49 16.49 1.74 -9.68
C ARG A 49 17.46 0.56 -9.72
N SER A 50 17.60 -0.04 -10.89
CA SER A 50 18.79 -0.78 -11.23
C SER A 50 19.95 0.22 -11.43
N GLY A 51 20.42 0.80 -10.35
CA GLY A 51 21.50 1.79 -10.32
C GLY A 51 22.65 1.29 -9.47
N LEU A 52 23.83 1.89 -9.65
CA LEU A 52 25.10 1.61 -8.94
C LEU A 52 24.99 1.63 -7.40
N PHE A 53 23.84 2.02 -6.85
CA PHE A 53 23.52 2.05 -5.42
C PHE A 53 22.21 1.31 -5.18
N GLU A 54 22.19 -0.02 -5.35
CA GLU A 54 21.07 -0.81 -4.91
C GLU A 54 21.13 -0.94 -3.38
N PRO A 55 20.15 -0.42 -2.64
CA PRO A 55 20.17 -0.56 -1.18
C PRO A 55 20.08 -2.04 -0.82
N TYR A 56 21.01 -2.50 0.00
CA TYR A 56 20.99 -3.86 0.53
C TYR A 56 19.63 -4.13 1.20
N ARG A 57 18.93 -5.16 0.72
CA ARG A 57 17.68 -5.62 1.29
C ARG A 57 17.93 -6.97 1.95
N THR A 58 17.63 -7.05 3.22
CA THR A 58 17.64 -8.32 3.95
C THR A 58 16.26 -8.93 4.01
N ASP A 59 16.24 -10.24 4.16
CA ASP A 59 15.03 -10.96 4.50
C ASP A 59 14.56 -10.53 5.89
N LEU A 60 13.26 -10.28 6.04
CA LEU A 60 12.71 -9.72 7.26
C LEU A 60 11.51 -10.54 7.74
N PRO A 61 11.72 -11.48 8.68
CA PRO A 61 10.64 -12.16 9.36
C PRO A 61 10.00 -11.25 10.41
N GLN A 62 8.67 -11.22 10.47
CA GLN A 62 7.90 -10.40 11.41
C GLN A 62 6.66 -11.16 11.87
N GLY A 63 6.30 -11.02 13.13
CA GLY A 63 5.07 -11.58 13.66
C GLY A 63 5.26 -12.89 14.43
N ASN A 64 4.17 -13.64 14.59
CA ASN A 64 4.15 -14.92 15.26
C ASN A 64 4.40 -16.07 14.26
N TYR A 65 5.52 -16.75 14.40
CA TYR A 65 5.79 -17.96 13.65
C TYR A 65 5.01 -19.13 14.26
N VAL A 66 4.04 -19.66 13.55
CA VAL A 66 3.20 -20.77 13.98
C VAL A 66 3.31 -21.90 12.95
N THR A 67 3.57 -23.12 13.42
CA THR A 67 3.60 -24.32 12.60
C THR A 67 2.30 -25.12 12.77
N ARG A 68 2.06 -26.06 11.85
CA ARG A 68 0.94 -26.99 11.97
C ARG A 68 1.07 -27.86 13.22
N GLU A 69 2.28 -28.34 13.52
CA GLU A 69 2.55 -29.13 14.73
C GLU A 69 2.18 -28.37 16.01
N MET A 70 2.50 -27.09 16.10
CA MET A 70 2.09 -26.25 17.23
C MET A 70 0.57 -26.06 17.25
N LEU A 71 -0.04 -25.82 16.09
CA LEU A 71 -1.47 -25.60 15.98
C LEU A 71 -2.28 -26.86 16.31
N ASP A 72 -1.77 -28.06 15.99
CA ASP A 72 -2.41 -29.33 16.27
C ASP A 72 -2.49 -29.63 17.79
N GLN A 73 -1.72 -28.92 18.61
CA GLN A 73 -1.84 -28.97 20.06
C GLN A 73 -3.04 -28.17 20.58
N VAL A 74 -3.57 -27.23 19.78
CA VAL A 74 -4.72 -26.40 20.16
C VAL A 74 -6.01 -27.05 19.72
N ARG A 75 -6.94 -27.22 20.65
CA ARG A 75 -8.23 -27.87 20.40
C ARG A 75 -9.39 -27.00 20.88
N PRO A 76 -10.58 -27.12 20.29
CA PRO A 76 -11.78 -26.52 20.83
C PRO A 76 -11.98 -26.89 22.31
N GLY A 77 -12.40 -25.93 23.11
CA GLY A 77 -12.58 -26.08 24.56
C GLY A 77 -11.35 -25.76 25.42
N MET A 78 -10.19 -25.48 24.82
CA MET A 78 -9.02 -25.01 25.55
C MET A 78 -9.17 -23.57 26.06
N SER A 79 -8.58 -23.27 27.21
CA SER A 79 -8.55 -21.92 27.75
C SER A 79 -7.50 -21.04 27.03
N ARG A 80 -7.59 -19.72 27.23
CA ARG A 80 -6.63 -18.75 26.65
C ARG A 80 -5.19 -19.04 27.14
N GLU A 81 -5.02 -19.44 28.38
CA GLU A 81 -3.72 -19.78 28.95
C GLU A 81 -3.11 -20.99 28.26
N GLN A 82 -3.93 -22.01 28.00
CA GLN A 82 -3.48 -23.22 27.30
C GLN A 82 -3.08 -22.89 25.85
N VAL A 83 -3.86 -22.06 25.15
CA VAL A 83 -3.50 -21.60 23.82
C VAL A 83 -2.20 -20.80 23.84
N ARG A 84 -2.02 -19.92 24.83
CA ARG A 84 -0.79 -19.13 24.98
C ARG A 84 0.42 -20.01 25.29
N ALA A 85 0.22 -21.09 26.02
CA ALA A 85 1.29 -22.07 26.29
C ALA A 85 1.70 -22.83 25.02
N ALA A 86 0.75 -23.13 24.12
CA ALA A 86 1.00 -23.87 22.88
C ALA A 86 1.57 -22.99 21.75
N LEU A 87 1.03 -21.78 21.55
CA LEU A 87 1.35 -20.91 20.40
C LEU A 87 2.15 -19.66 20.78
N GLY A 88 2.37 -19.43 22.07
CA GLY A 88 2.91 -18.17 22.56
C GLY A 88 1.87 -17.06 22.65
N ALA A 89 2.28 -15.86 23.04
CA ALA A 89 1.41 -14.70 23.12
C ALA A 89 1.14 -14.15 21.69
N PRO A 90 -0.13 -13.83 21.34
CA PRO A 90 -0.42 -13.18 20.08
C PRO A 90 0.13 -11.75 20.09
N LEU A 91 0.78 -11.34 19.01
CA LEU A 91 1.28 -9.97 18.87
C LEU A 91 0.15 -8.96 18.58
N LEU A 92 -0.96 -9.44 18.03
CA LEU A 92 -2.12 -8.61 17.71
C LEU A 92 -3.34 -9.09 18.50
N THR A 93 -3.72 -8.29 19.48
CA THR A 93 -4.98 -8.48 20.23
C THR A 93 -5.87 -7.29 19.93
N PRO A 94 -6.96 -7.46 19.17
CA PRO A 94 -7.88 -6.35 18.87
C PRO A 94 -8.52 -5.84 20.17
N VAL A 95 -8.36 -4.55 20.46
CA VAL A 95 -8.86 -3.93 21.72
C VAL A 95 -10.39 -3.99 21.80
N PHE A 96 -11.07 -3.96 20.65
CA PHE A 96 -12.54 -3.97 20.57
C PHE A 96 -13.15 -5.36 20.33
N ARG A 97 -12.32 -6.41 20.20
CA ARG A 97 -12.74 -7.79 19.95
C ARG A 97 -11.94 -8.72 20.82
N THR A 98 -12.31 -8.79 22.08
CA THR A 98 -11.64 -9.64 23.08
C THR A 98 -11.87 -11.13 22.86
N ASP A 99 -12.87 -11.47 22.03
CA ASP A 99 -13.24 -12.83 21.64
C ASP A 99 -12.35 -13.45 20.56
N ARG A 100 -11.32 -12.70 20.08
CA ARG A 100 -10.50 -13.15 18.96
C ARG A 100 -9.02 -12.84 19.16
N TRP A 101 -8.19 -13.85 18.88
CA TRP A 101 -6.75 -13.70 18.76
C TRP A 101 -6.29 -13.98 17.34
N ASP A 102 -5.43 -13.10 16.81
CA ASP A 102 -4.84 -13.25 15.50
C ASP A 102 -3.32 -13.43 15.63
N TYR A 103 -2.83 -14.56 15.19
CA TYR A 103 -1.42 -14.84 15.01
C TYR A 103 -1.09 -14.57 13.56
N VAL A 104 -0.35 -13.51 13.30
CA VAL A 104 0.03 -13.11 11.94
C VAL A 104 1.53 -13.22 11.80
N PHE A 105 1.96 -13.92 10.77
CA PHE A 105 3.35 -14.00 10.36
C PHE A 105 3.51 -13.39 8.98
N ARG A 106 4.52 -12.56 8.81
CA ARG A 106 4.89 -11.94 7.54
C ARG A 106 6.38 -12.12 7.31
N TYR A 107 6.72 -12.64 6.16
CA TYR A 107 8.09 -12.76 5.69
C TYR A 107 8.28 -11.93 4.43
N GLN A 108 9.15 -10.93 4.51
CA GLN A 108 9.50 -10.10 3.38
C GLN A 108 10.86 -10.54 2.85
N HIS A 109 10.88 -11.09 1.63
CA HIS A 109 12.10 -11.48 0.95
C HIS A 109 12.92 -10.25 0.49
N ALA A 110 14.22 -10.41 0.39
CA ALA A 110 15.12 -9.40 -0.18
C ALA A 110 14.69 -8.99 -1.61
N SER A 111 14.10 -9.92 -2.38
CA SER A 111 13.51 -9.66 -3.69
C SER A 111 12.28 -8.75 -3.68
N GLY A 112 11.72 -8.44 -2.49
CA GLY A 112 10.49 -7.68 -2.32
C GLY A 112 9.21 -8.52 -2.32
N LYS A 113 9.29 -9.83 -2.56
CA LYS A 113 8.16 -10.75 -2.38
C LYS A 113 7.76 -10.79 -0.91
N VAL A 114 6.48 -10.87 -0.64
CA VAL A 114 5.94 -10.97 0.72
C VAL A 114 5.09 -12.22 0.84
N ASP A 115 5.47 -13.08 1.77
CA ASP A 115 4.66 -14.21 2.20
C ASP A 115 3.98 -13.86 3.53
N SER A 116 2.69 -14.12 3.64
CA SER A 116 1.91 -13.85 4.85
C SER A 116 1.08 -15.06 5.20
N ARG A 117 1.02 -15.37 6.49
CA ARG A 117 0.24 -16.47 7.06
C ARG A 117 -0.50 -15.98 8.28
N ARG A 118 -1.72 -16.45 8.47
CA ARG A 118 -2.55 -16.06 9.59
C ARG A 118 -3.20 -17.27 10.22
N VAL A 119 -3.23 -17.26 11.55
CA VAL A 119 -4.06 -18.15 12.36
C VAL A 119 -4.97 -17.29 13.21
N THR A 120 -6.26 -17.53 13.12
CA THR A 120 -7.29 -16.84 13.90
C THR A 120 -7.92 -17.82 14.86
N ILE A 121 -7.89 -17.52 16.14
CA ILE A 121 -8.55 -18.31 17.19
C ILE A 121 -9.71 -17.48 17.75
N ARG A 122 -10.90 -18.05 17.70
CA ARG A 122 -12.10 -17.44 18.27
C ARG A 122 -12.42 -18.09 19.60
N PHE A 123 -12.74 -17.25 20.56
CA PHE A 123 -13.10 -17.67 21.90
C PHE A 123 -14.58 -17.37 22.18
N ARG A 124 -15.22 -18.27 22.89
CA ARG A 124 -16.51 -18.05 23.51
C ARG A 124 -16.38 -18.44 24.99
N ASP A 125 -16.77 -17.56 25.89
CA ASP A 125 -16.66 -17.76 27.34
C ASP A 125 -15.23 -18.17 27.76
N ASP A 126 -14.23 -17.48 27.17
CA ASP A 126 -12.79 -17.71 27.37
C ASP A 126 -12.25 -19.09 26.91
N LEU A 127 -13.08 -19.89 26.26
CA LEU A 127 -12.70 -21.16 25.67
C LEU A 127 -12.62 -21.07 24.14
N VAL A 128 -11.71 -21.83 23.54
CA VAL A 128 -11.58 -21.94 22.09
C VAL A 128 -12.88 -22.50 21.49
N GLU A 129 -13.52 -21.71 20.66
CA GLU A 129 -14.69 -22.13 19.89
C GLU A 129 -14.30 -22.64 18.51
N ARG A 130 -13.43 -21.86 17.82
CA ARG A 130 -13.08 -22.11 16.43
C ARG A 130 -11.65 -21.67 16.12
N ILE A 131 -11.01 -22.43 15.25
CA ILE A 131 -9.67 -22.17 14.75
C ILE A 131 -9.77 -22.07 13.22
N ASP A 132 -9.33 -20.95 12.68
CA ASP A 132 -9.21 -20.70 11.24
C ASP A 132 -7.73 -20.44 10.93
N ALA A 133 -7.12 -21.22 10.05
CA ALA A 133 -5.71 -21.09 9.71
C ALA A 133 -5.48 -21.13 8.20
N ASP A 134 -4.53 -20.32 7.74
CA ASP A 134 -3.99 -20.41 6.40
C ASP A 134 -3.09 -21.67 6.27
N GLN A 135 -2.48 -21.84 5.10
CA GLN A 135 -1.52 -22.91 4.89
C GLN A 135 -0.25 -22.62 5.74
N LEU A 136 0.01 -23.51 6.70
CA LEU A 136 1.16 -23.43 7.61
C LEU A 136 2.24 -24.42 7.21
N PRO A 137 3.52 -24.18 7.55
CA PRO A 137 4.57 -25.18 7.47
C PRO A 137 4.25 -26.33 8.47
N GLU A 138 4.60 -27.55 8.12
CA GLU A 138 4.24 -28.71 8.95
C GLU A 138 4.92 -28.68 10.33
N ARG A 139 6.20 -28.36 10.32
CA ARG A 139 7.03 -28.22 11.54
C ARG A 139 8.03 -27.10 11.41
N GLU A 140 8.70 -26.78 12.48
CA GLU A 140 9.83 -25.89 12.47
C GLU A 140 11.00 -26.55 11.71
N ASP A 141 11.28 -26.06 10.53
CA ASP A 141 12.45 -26.45 9.75
C ASP A 141 13.58 -25.47 10.04
N LEU A 142 14.66 -25.99 10.62
CA LEU A 142 15.85 -25.18 10.93
C LEU A 142 16.50 -24.55 9.71
N ASN A 143 16.14 -25.01 8.50
CA ASN A 143 16.57 -24.41 7.24
C ASN A 143 15.53 -23.43 6.65
N ASP A 144 14.37 -23.24 7.32
CA ASP A 144 13.39 -22.25 6.86
C ASP A 144 13.99 -20.85 6.99
N PRO A 145 14.19 -20.12 5.86
CA PRO A 145 14.74 -18.77 5.89
C PRO A 145 13.88 -17.79 6.69
N ALA A 146 12.64 -18.16 7.00
CA ALA A 146 11.72 -17.38 7.81
C ALA A 146 12.07 -17.42 9.32
N LEU A 147 12.91 -18.37 9.76
CA LEU A 147 13.31 -18.44 11.16
C LEU A 147 14.39 -17.39 11.49
N PRO A 148 14.30 -16.72 12.65
CA PRO A 148 15.32 -15.81 13.11
C PRO A 148 16.68 -16.51 13.26
N GLY A 149 17.72 -15.96 12.67
CA GLY A 149 19.10 -16.48 12.77
C GLY A 149 19.49 -17.50 11.71
N VAL A 150 18.56 -17.99 10.90
CA VAL A 150 18.88 -18.83 9.74
C VAL A 150 19.40 -17.94 8.60
N ARG A 151 20.63 -18.19 8.17
CA ARG A 151 21.16 -17.54 6.95
C ARG A 151 20.75 -18.38 5.75
N PRO A 152 20.06 -17.80 4.76
CA PRO A 152 19.78 -18.50 3.52
C PRO A 152 21.10 -19.03 2.93
N ARG A 153 21.18 -20.34 2.68
CA ARG A 153 22.33 -20.90 1.98
C ARG A 153 22.38 -20.27 0.59
N ALA A 154 23.47 -19.62 0.27
CA ALA A 154 23.67 -19.09 -1.08
C ALA A 154 23.46 -20.22 -2.10
N PRO A 155 22.69 -20.00 -3.17
CA PRO A 155 22.31 -21.08 -4.11
C PRO A 155 23.48 -21.69 -4.87
N ASN A 156 24.71 -21.17 -4.74
CA ASN A 156 25.92 -21.67 -5.40
C ASN A 156 27.15 -21.34 -4.57
N ALA A 157 27.52 -22.18 -3.66
CA ALA A 157 28.87 -22.25 -3.12
C ALA A 157 29.48 -23.61 -3.46
#